data_aec8eb906b110e9706ca9f3c3229094e
#
_entry.id   aec8eb906b110e9706ca9f3c3229094e
#
_cell.length_a   1.000
_cell.length_b   1.000
_cell.length_c   1.000
_cell.angle_alpha   90.00
_cell.angle_beta   90.00
_cell.angle_gamma   90.00
#
_symmetry.space_group_name_H-M   'P 1'
#
loop_
_entity.id
_entity.type
_entity.pdbx_description
1 polymer ?
#
loop_
_entity_poly.entity_id
_entity_poly.type
_entity_poly.pdbx_seq_one_letter_code
_entity_poly.pdbx_strand_id
1 'polypeptide(L)'
;VLYNSMPNHAVAWQESMKQFDIHMTAADAYATEGARGIDTIQMMVKKQKGIDITLDEAQKMYDVKTEIFHSMPTAEIFPGVKEIMQKIKDAGMQVGVVTGSGQRPLIMRLLNDFGDFLDEAHIVTAYDVKRGKPNPDPYLMGLQKAGNLKPWEGIVVENAPLGVRAGVAANIFTVAI
;
A
#
# COMPACT_ATOMS: atom_id res chain seq x y z
N VAL A 1 4.94 -6.74 1.95
CA VAL A 1 4.46 -8.09 2.30
C VAL A 1 4.59 -9.07 1.14
N LEU A 2 4.03 -8.78 -0.03
CA LEU A 2 4.01 -9.74 -1.16
C LEU A 2 5.25 -9.65 -2.05
N TYR A 3 5.73 -8.43 -2.31
CA TYR A 3 6.88 -8.15 -3.19
C TYR A 3 7.98 -7.41 -2.45
N ASN A 4 9.23 -7.68 -2.82
CA ASN A 4 10.40 -6.90 -2.38
C ASN A 4 10.50 -5.59 -3.19
N SER A 5 9.50 -4.71 -3.08
CA SER A 5 9.39 -3.50 -3.89
C SER A 5 9.91 -2.22 -3.21
N MET A 6 10.13 -2.24 -1.90
CA MET A 6 10.52 -1.03 -1.16
C MET A 6 11.85 -0.41 -1.59
N PRO A 7 12.88 -1.16 -1.98
CA PRO A 7 14.08 -0.55 -2.55
C PRO A 7 13.78 0.32 -3.78
N ASN A 8 12.95 -0.18 -4.71
CA ASN A 8 12.53 0.57 -5.89
C ASN A 8 11.67 1.78 -5.51
N HIS A 9 10.74 1.62 -4.55
CA HIS A 9 9.93 2.73 -4.06
C HIS A 9 10.78 3.84 -3.46
N ALA A 10 11.81 3.50 -2.64
CA ALA A 10 12.69 4.48 -2.02
C ALA A 10 13.43 5.31 -3.07
N VAL A 11 14.01 4.66 -4.09
CA VAL A 11 14.69 5.36 -5.19
C VAL A 11 13.70 6.23 -5.97
N ALA A 12 12.52 5.68 -6.35
CA ALA A 12 11.53 6.45 -7.10
C ALA A 12 11.04 7.69 -6.33
N TRP A 13 10.84 7.58 -5.01
CA TRP A 13 10.51 8.70 -4.15
C TRP A 13 11.60 9.76 -4.13
N GLN A 14 12.87 9.36 -3.93
CA GLN A 14 13.99 10.30 -3.89
C GLN A 14 14.15 11.05 -5.20
N GLU A 15 14.13 10.35 -6.34
CA GLU A 15 14.32 10.94 -7.66
C GLU A 15 13.15 11.84 -8.09
N SER A 16 11.92 11.42 -7.82
CA SER A 16 10.75 12.21 -8.19
C SER A 16 10.64 13.48 -7.35
N MET A 17 10.79 13.40 -6.03
CA MET A 17 10.64 14.54 -5.15
C MET A 17 11.75 15.59 -5.33
N LYS A 18 12.95 15.14 -5.72
CA LYS A 18 14.05 16.02 -6.10
C LYS A 18 13.68 16.97 -7.26
N GLN A 19 12.85 16.52 -8.21
CA GLN A 19 12.41 17.35 -9.34
C GLN A 19 11.53 18.54 -8.91
N PHE A 20 10.98 18.46 -7.70
CA PHE A 20 10.12 19.49 -7.11
C PHE A 20 10.81 20.24 -5.94
N ASP A 21 12.13 20.15 -5.83
CA ASP A 21 12.92 20.73 -4.74
C ASP A 21 12.46 20.27 -3.35
N ILE A 22 12.06 19.00 -3.25
CA ILE A 22 11.72 18.31 -1.99
C ILE A 22 12.78 17.26 -1.73
N HIS A 23 13.45 17.37 -0.59
CA HIS A 23 14.40 16.35 -0.17
C HIS A 23 13.69 15.21 0.54
N MET A 24 13.77 14.02 -0.03
CA MET A 24 13.21 12.80 0.55
C MET A 24 14.30 11.73 0.68
N THR A 25 14.53 11.25 1.88
CA THR A 25 15.49 10.18 2.15
C THR A 25 14.84 8.81 1.96
N ALA A 26 15.66 7.75 1.88
CA ALA A 26 15.13 6.38 1.93
C ALA A 26 14.35 6.14 3.25
N ALA A 27 14.83 6.66 4.37
CA ALA A 27 14.15 6.56 5.66
C ALA A 27 12.76 7.23 5.64
N ASP A 28 12.61 8.40 5.00
CA ASP A 28 11.31 9.04 4.83
C ASP A 28 10.37 8.17 3.99
N ALA A 29 10.87 7.53 2.91
CA ALA A 29 10.07 6.63 2.08
C ALA A 29 9.56 5.41 2.88
N TYR A 30 10.41 4.78 3.69
CA TYR A 30 10.01 3.68 4.56
C TYR A 30 9.05 4.14 5.67
N ALA A 31 9.28 5.31 6.27
CA ALA A 31 8.40 5.85 7.33
C ALA A 31 6.99 6.18 6.84
N THR A 32 6.84 6.50 5.54
CA THR A 32 5.55 6.81 4.90
C THR A 32 4.96 5.64 4.13
N GLU A 33 5.61 4.47 4.19
CA GLU A 33 5.10 3.26 3.55
C GLU A 33 3.70 2.92 4.05
N GLY A 34 2.85 2.52 3.12
CA GLY A 34 1.45 2.19 3.39
C GLY A 34 0.48 3.37 3.22
N ALA A 35 0.94 4.62 3.25
CA ALA A 35 0.11 5.78 2.94
C ALA A 35 -0.27 5.83 1.45
N ARG A 36 -1.33 6.59 1.13
CA ARG A 36 -1.58 6.97 -0.27
C ARG A 36 -0.47 7.91 -0.75
N GLY A 37 -0.04 7.76 -2.00
CA GLY A 37 1.06 8.56 -2.52
C GLY A 37 0.81 10.07 -2.46
N ILE A 38 -0.42 10.52 -2.73
CA ILE A 38 -0.82 11.93 -2.61
C ILE A 38 -0.71 12.46 -1.18
N ASP A 39 -1.06 11.65 -0.17
CA ASP A 39 -0.96 12.05 1.25
C ASP A 39 0.51 12.22 1.65
N THR A 40 1.38 11.32 1.20
CA THR A 40 2.84 11.42 1.40
C THR A 40 3.40 12.70 0.80
N ILE A 41 3.00 13.05 -0.43
CA ILE A 41 3.45 14.26 -1.10
C ILE A 41 2.98 15.51 -0.36
N GLN A 42 1.68 15.62 -0.04
CA GLN A 42 1.14 16.77 0.69
C GLN A 42 1.88 16.96 2.03
N MET A 43 2.13 15.87 2.75
CA MET A 43 2.87 15.90 4.01
C MET A 43 4.31 16.40 3.82
N MET A 44 5.04 15.91 2.81
CA MET A 44 6.43 16.30 2.57
C MET A 44 6.55 17.74 2.09
N VAL A 45 5.65 18.20 1.22
CA VAL A 45 5.58 19.62 0.80
C VAL A 45 5.28 20.52 2.00
N LYS A 46 4.29 20.17 2.82
CA LYS A 46 3.97 20.93 4.03
C LYS A 46 5.14 21.00 5.00
N LYS A 47 5.81 19.86 5.23
CA LYS A 47 6.97 19.76 6.13
C LYS A 47 8.14 20.64 5.69
N GLN A 48 8.43 20.73 4.38
CA GLN A 48 9.64 21.39 3.88
C GLN A 48 9.42 22.80 3.33
N LYS A 49 8.25 23.07 2.73
CA LYS A 49 7.94 24.37 2.13
C LYS A 49 6.93 25.18 2.95
N GLY A 50 6.29 24.59 3.97
CA GLY A 50 5.31 25.25 4.83
C GLY A 50 3.96 25.56 4.15
N ILE A 51 3.76 25.13 2.91
CA ILE A 51 2.55 25.37 2.11
C ILE A 51 1.69 24.12 2.01
N ASP A 52 0.40 24.32 1.81
CA ASP A 52 -0.53 23.27 1.43
C ASP A 52 -0.67 23.28 -0.10
N ILE A 53 -0.76 22.09 -0.69
CA ILE A 53 -1.00 21.89 -2.12
C ILE A 53 -2.33 21.16 -2.34
N THR A 54 -2.94 21.40 -3.49
CA THR A 54 -4.18 20.72 -3.89
C THR A 54 -3.95 19.24 -4.18
N LEU A 55 -5.05 18.47 -4.23
CA LEU A 55 -4.98 17.05 -4.62
C LEU A 55 -4.47 16.89 -6.06
N ASP A 56 -4.84 17.80 -6.97
CA ASP A 56 -4.39 17.76 -8.37
C ASP A 56 -2.89 18.01 -8.50
N GLU A 57 -2.34 18.94 -7.72
CA GLU A 57 -0.89 19.18 -7.68
C GLU A 57 -0.15 17.96 -7.10
N ALA A 58 -0.65 17.41 -6.01
CA ALA A 58 -0.09 16.20 -5.41
C ALA A 58 -0.17 15.00 -6.38
N GLN A 59 -1.27 14.86 -7.13
CA GLN A 59 -1.42 13.80 -8.12
C GLN A 59 -0.38 13.91 -9.25
N LYS A 60 -0.16 15.11 -9.80
CA LYS A 60 0.87 15.34 -10.83
C LYS A 60 2.27 14.95 -10.36
N MET A 61 2.60 15.28 -9.12
CA MET A 61 3.89 14.88 -8.53
C MET A 61 3.96 13.36 -8.34
N TYR A 62 2.84 12.74 -7.95
CA TYR A 62 2.75 11.29 -7.80
C TYR A 62 2.85 10.54 -9.13
N ASP A 63 2.36 11.13 -10.22
CA ASP A 63 2.48 10.56 -11.57
C ASP A 63 3.95 10.45 -11.99
N VAL A 64 4.76 11.50 -11.73
CA VAL A 64 6.21 11.47 -11.96
C VAL A 64 6.88 10.34 -11.17
N LYS A 65 6.52 10.17 -9.89
CA LYS A 65 7.03 9.06 -9.06
C LYS A 65 6.66 7.71 -9.66
N THR A 66 5.45 7.60 -10.18
CA THR A 66 4.92 6.38 -10.76
C THR A 66 5.66 5.99 -12.05
N GLU A 67 5.93 6.97 -12.92
CA GLU A 67 6.71 6.78 -14.15
C GLU A 67 8.12 6.27 -13.84
N ILE A 68 8.82 6.90 -12.89
CA ILE A 68 10.14 6.46 -12.45
C ILE A 68 10.07 5.03 -11.90
N PHE A 69 9.10 4.74 -11.05
CA PHE A 69 8.95 3.40 -10.47
C PHE A 69 8.71 2.32 -11.55
N HIS A 70 7.90 2.62 -12.56
CA HIS A 70 7.61 1.68 -13.65
C HIS A 70 8.79 1.48 -14.61
N SER A 71 9.74 2.40 -14.65
CA SER A 71 10.99 2.22 -15.44
C SER A 71 12.01 1.30 -14.77
N MET A 72 11.80 0.95 -13.49
CA MET A 72 12.70 0.10 -12.72
C MET A 72 12.44 -1.39 -12.97
N PRO A 73 13.42 -2.26 -12.68
CA PRO A 73 13.22 -3.70 -12.73
C PRO A 73 12.05 -4.14 -11.85
N THR A 74 11.31 -5.13 -12.31
CA THR A 74 10.16 -5.68 -11.59
C THR A 74 10.62 -6.32 -10.27
N ALA A 75 10.02 -5.91 -9.16
CA ALA A 75 10.32 -6.47 -7.84
C ALA A 75 9.90 -7.96 -7.76
N GLU A 76 10.71 -8.77 -7.11
CA GLU A 76 10.44 -10.19 -6.93
C GLU A 76 9.38 -10.42 -5.83
N ILE A 77 8.67 -11.54 -5.93
CA ILE A 77 7.80 -12.03 -4.87
C ILE A 77 8.70 -12.54 -3.73
N PHE A 78 8.35 -12.21 -2.49
CA PHE A 78 9.08 -12.75 -1.35
C PHE A 78 8.95 -14.30 -1.28
N PRO A 79 10.04 -15.02 -0.97
CA PRO A 79 9.99 -16.45 -0.72
C PRO A 79 8.95 -16.80 0.35
N GLY A 80 8.21 -17.89 0.16
CA GLY A 80 7.22 -18.39 1.12
C GLY A 80 5.83 -17.76 1.00
N VAL A 81 5.66 -16.68 0.22
CA VAL A 81 4.34 -16.01 0.09
C VAL A 81 3.29 -16.93 -0.52
N LYS A 82 3.60 -17.60 -1.63
CA LYS A 82 2.62 -18.51 -2.26
C LYS A 82 2.32 -19.73 -1.40
N GLU A 83 3.32 -20.24 -0.69
CA GLU A 83 3.17 -21.35 0.23
C GLU A 83 2.24 -21.02 1.41
N ILE A 84 2.38 -19.82 1.99
CA ILE A 84 1.47 -19.39 3.07
C ILE A 84 0.05 -19.14 2.55
N MET A 85 -0.10 -18.54 1.35
CA MET A 85 -1.40 -18.36 0.73
C MET A 85 -2.10 -19.69 0.44
N GLN A 86 -1.36 -20.70 0.00
CA GLN A 86 -1.92 -22.04 -0.18
C GLN A 86 -2.43 -22.63 1.14
N LYS A 87 -1.65 -22.52 2.21
CA LYS A 87 -2.08 -22.97 3.55
C LYS A 87 -3.33 -22.26 4.05
N ILE A 88 -3.43 -20.94 3.79
CA ILE A 88 -4.62 -20.14 4.13
C ILE A 88 -5.84 -20.66 3.37
N LYS A 89 -5.69 -20.89 2.06
CA LYS A 89 -6.75 -21.44 1.20
C LYS A 89 -7.18 -22.85 1.65
N ASP A 90 -6.21 -23.71 1.94
CA ASP A 90 -6.47 -25.10 2.40
C ASP A 90 -7.19 -25.13 3.76
N ALA A 91 -6.99 -24.11 4.59
CA ALA A 91 -7.72 -23.90 5.84
C ALA A 91 -9.12 -23.29 5.65
N GLY A 92 -9.57 -23.09 4.40
CA GLY A 92 -10.88 -22.51 4.10
C GLY A 92 -11.00 -21.02 4.39
N MET A 93 -9.86 -20.32 4.57
CA MET A 93 -9.83 -18.88 4.79
C MET A 93 -9.68 -18.12 3.48
N GLN A 94 -10.14 -16.86 3.47
CA GLN A 94 -10.02 -15.96 2.33
C GLN A 94 -8.76 -15.10 2.45
N VAL A 95 -8.18 -14.74 1.31
CA VAL A 95 -7.08 -13.77 1.21
C VAL A 95 -7.62 -12.49 0.58
N GLY A 96 -7.34 -11.35 1.21
CA GLY A 96 -7.58 -10.02 0.66
C GLY A 96 -6.29 -9.20 0.61
N VAL A 97 -6.22 -8.22 -0.28
CA VAL A 97 -5.10 -7.27 -0.38
C VAL A 97 -5.61 -5.86 -0.10
N VAL A 98 -4.92 -5.15 0.79
CA VAL A 98 -5.23 -3.76 1.14
C VAL A 98 -4.01 -2.89 0.83
N THR A 99 -4.04 -2.18 -0.31
CA THR A 99 -2.92 -1.37 -0.79
C THR A 99 -3.24 0.12 -0.77
N GLY A 100 -2.23 0.95 -0.45
CA GLY A 100 -2.29 2.41 -0.62
C GLY A 100 -2.13 2.86 -2.09
N SER A 101 -1.90 1.94 -3.02
CA SER A 101 -1.82 2.23 -4.45
C SER A 101 -3.19 2.04 -5.13
N GLY A 102 -3.47 2.87 -6.14
CA GLY A 102 -4.62 2.70 -7.03
C GLY A 102 -4.20 2.39 -8.47
N GLN A 103 -2.93 2.07 -8.70
CA GLN A 103 -2.39 1.88 -10.05
C GLN A 103 -2.88 0.59 -10.68
N ARG A 104 -3.57 0.69 -11.82
CA ARG A 104 -4.10 -0.45 -12.57
C ARG A 104 -3.04 -1.51 -12.91
N PRO A 105 -1.82 -1.17 -13.35
CA PRO A 105 -0.78 -2.17 -13.62
C PRO A 105 -0.42 -3.02 -12.40
N LEU A 106 -0.39 -2.43 -11.20
CA LEU A 106 -0.14 -3.18 -9.97
C LEU A 106 -1.27 -4.18 -9.67
N ILE A 107 -2.53 -3.77 -9.85
CA ILE A 107 -3.69 -4.65 -9.62
C ILE A 107 -3.66 -5.82 -10.60
N MET A 108 -3.42 -5.56 -11.89
CA MET A 108 -3.29 -6.61 -12.89
C MET A 108 -2.16 -7.58 -12.57
N ARG A 109 -1.04 -7.08 -12.08
CA ARG A 109 0.07 -7.92 -11.64
C ARG A 109 -0.30 -8.80 -10.43
N LEU A 110 -0.97 -8.23 -9.42
CA LEU A 110 -1.46 -8.99 -8.26
C LEU A 110 -2.34 -10.17 -8.70
N LEU A 111 -3.27 -9.94 -9.61
CA LEU A 111 -4.17 -10.98 -10.13
C LEU A 111 -3.41 -12.01 -10.97
N ASN A 112 -2.42 -11.59 -11.76
CA ASN A 112 -1.60 -12.53 -12.52
C ASN A 112 -0.74 -13.44 -11.61
N ASP A 113 -0.12 -12.86 -10.57
CA ASP A 113 0.82 -13.57 -9.72
C ASP A 113 0.13 -14.41 -8.63
N PHE A 114 -1.07 -14.01 -8.18
CA PHE A 114 -1.79 -14.57 -7.04
C PHE A 114 -3.26 -14.90 -7.31
N GLY A 115 -3.71 -14.90 -8.57
CA GLY A 115 -5.12 -15.15 -8.92
C GLY A 115 -5.66 -16.51 -8.48
N ASP A 116 -4.79 -17.48 -8.18
CA ASP A 116 -5.20 -18.76 -7.59
C ASP A 116 -5.69 -18.62 -6.12
N PHE A 117 -5.32 -17.51 -5.46
CA PHE A 117 -5.58 -17.25 -4.03
C PHE A 117 -6.39 -15.99 -3.80
N LEU A 118 -6.41 -15.05 -4.75
CA LEU A 118 -6.91 -13.70 -4.61
C LEU A 118 -7.96 -13.40 -5.67
N ASP A 119 -9.15 -12.96 -5.24
CA ASP A 119 -10.18 -12.40 -6.09
C ASP A 119 -10.05 -10.87 -6.16
N GLU A 120 -10.26 -10.27 -7.34
CA GLU A 120 -10.26 -8.80 -7.51
C GLU A 120 -11.26 -8.12 -6.58
N ALA A 121 -12.40 -8.76 -6.30
CA ALA A 121 -13.40 -8.26 -5.36
C ALA A 121 -12.86 -8.07 -3.92
N HIS A 122 -11.79 -8.77 -3.55
CA HIS A 122 -11.14 -8.68 -2.24
C HIS A 122 -9.90 -7.77 -2.24
N ILE A 123 -9.70 -6.96 -3.29
CA ILE A 123 -8.65 -5.96 -3.34
C ILE A 123 -9.22 -4.60 -2.92
N VAL A 124 -8.60 -3.96 -1.94
CA VAL A 124 -8.86 -2.57 -1.54
C VAL A 124 -7.70 -1.72 -2.03
N THR A 125 -8.04 -0.65 -2.74
CA THR A 125 -7.09 0.30 -3.34
C THR A 125 -7.21 1.69 -2.70
N ALA A 126 -6.34 2.62 -3.09
CA ALA A 126 -6.43 4.02 -2.68
C ALA A 126 -7.76 4.70 -3.04
N TYR A 127 -8.47 4.20 -4.06
CA TYR A 127 -9.73 4.78 -4.53
C TYR A 127 -10.97 4.27 -3.78
N ASP A 128 -10.85 3.17 -3.06
CA ASP A 128 -11.97 2.57 -2.31
C ASP A 128 -12.27 3.33 -1.00
N VAL A 129 -11.35 4.19 -0.54
CA VAL A 129 -11.44 4.87 0.75
C VAL A 129 -11.11 6.36 0.66
N LYS A 130 -11.76 7.16 1.50
CA LYS A 130 -11.45 8.59 1.59
C LYS A 130 -10.18 8.86 2.38
N ARG A 131 -9.91 8.08 3.43
CA ARG A 131 -8.75 8.22 4.30
C ARG A 131 -7.89 6.97 4.18
N GLY A 132 -6.64 7.13 3.75
CA GLY A 132 -5.66 6.06 3.70
C GLY A 132 -5.09 5.69 5.07
N LYS A 133 -4.22 4.67 5.11
CA LYS A 133 -3.43 4.31 6.29
C LYS A 133 -2.67 5.55 6.80
N PRO A 134 -2.59 5.84 8.07
CA PRO A 134 -2.86 4.96 9.22
C PRO A 134 -4.30 4.91 9.71
N ASN A 135 -5.28 5.52 9.01
CA ASN A 135 -6.69 5.38 9.38
C ASN A 135 -7.16 3.93 9.19
N PRO A 136 -8.17 3.46 9.96
CA PRO A 136 -8.67 2.09 9.87
C PRO A 136 -9.46 1.80 8.60
N ASP A 137 -9.92 2.84 7.88
CA ASP A 137 -10.84 2.76 6.76
C ASP A 137 -10.45 1.69 5.71
N PRO A 138 -9.16 1.55 5.29
CA PRO A 138 -8.78 0.54 4.30
C PRO A 138 -9.02 -0.89 4.78
N TYR A 139 -8.73 -1.20 6.04
CA TYR A 139 -8.93 -2.54 6.57
C TYR A 139 -10.39 -2.83 6.88
N LEU A 140 -11.15 -1.82 7.35
CA LEU A 140 -12.61 -1.96 7.51
C LEU A 140 -13.29 -2.20 6.15
N MET A 141 -12.82 -1.54 5.08
CA MET A 141 -13.26 -1.81 3.71
C MET A 141 -12.90 -3.24 3.28
N GLY A 142 -11.72 -3.74 3.66
CA GLY A 142 -11.31 -5.12 3.42
C GLY A 142 -12.25 -6.13 4.06
N LEU A 143 -12.61 -5.94 5.33
CA LEU A 143 -13.61 -6.77 6.01
C LEU A 143 -14.98 -6.72 5.34
N GLN A 144 -15.39 -5.52 4.88
CA GLN A 144 -16.64 -5.36 4.14
C GLN A 144 -16.63 -6.15 2.83
N LYS A 145 -15.56 -6.04 2.04
CA LYS A 145 -15.41 -6.77 0.77
C LYS A 145 -15.32 -8.29 0.98
N ALA A 146 -14.78 -8.74 2.10
CA ALA A 146 -14.69 -10.16 2.47
C ALA A 146 -16.01 -10.76 2.99
N GLY A 147 -17.13 -10.05 2.87
CA GLY A 147 -18.46 -10.53 3.30
C GLY A 147 -18.96 -9.89 4.60
N ASN A 148 -18.57 -8.63 4.88
CA ASN A 148 -18.92 -7.87 6.08
C ASN A 148 -18.45 -8.55 7.38
N LEU A 149 -17.24 -9.08 7.36
CA LEU A 149 -16.62 -9.71 8.52
C LEU A 149 -16.47 -8.74 9.70
N LYS A 150 -16.46 -9.29 10.90
CA LYS A 150 -16.15 -8.52 12.12
C LYS A 150 -14.63 -8.44 12.32
N PRO A 151 -14.12 -7.43 13.04
CA PRO A 151 -12.68 -7.27 13.25
C PRO A 151 -11.96 -8.52 13.80
N TRP A 152 -12.62 -9.28 14.68
CA TRP A 152 -12.05 -10.51 15.25
C TRP A 152 -12.06 -11.73 14.30
N GLU A 153 -12.69 -11.61 13.14
CA GLU A 153 -12.70 -12.64 12.08
C GLU A 153 -11.59 -12.39 11.04
N GLY A 154 -10.85 -11.30 11.18
CA GLY A 154 -9.75 -10.92 10.30
C GLY A 154 -8.38 -10.99 10.97
N ILE A 155 -7.35 -11.18 10.16
CA ILE A 155 -5.94 -11.03 10.52
C ILE A 155 -5.29 -10.11 9.49
N VAL A 156 -4.60 -9.08 9.96
CA VAL A 156 -3.75 -8.22 9.11
C VAL A 156 -2.31 -8.70 9.22
N VAL A 157 -1.64 -8.87 8.08
CA VAL A 157 -0.19 -9.10 7.99
C VAL A 157 0.43 -7.89 7.27
N GLU A 158 1.31 -7.18 7.94
CA GLU A 158 1.84 -5.89 7.49
C GLU A 158 3.31 -5.70 7.83
N ASN A 159 4.05 -5.06 6.92
CA ASN A 159 5.42 -4.62 7.14
C ASN A 159 5.51 -3.08 7.34
N ALA A 160 4.54 -2.34 6.79
CA ALA A 160 4.55 -0.88 6.80
C ALA A 160 4.09 -0.32 8.15
N PRO A 161 4.82 0.63 8.77
CA PRO A 161 4.43 1.21 10.07
C PRO A 161 3.02 1.81 10.07
N LEU A 162 2.64 2.49 9.00
CA LEU A 162 1.30 3.08 8.86
C LEU A 162 0.22 2.00 8.65
N GLY A 163 0.59 0.89 8.00
CA GLY A 163 -0.29 -0.24 7.83
C GLY A 163 -0.56 -0.98 9.14
N VAL A 164 0.47 -1.22 9.95
CA VAL A 164 0.32 -1.79 11.29
C VAL A 164 -0.60 -0.92 12.16
N ARG A 165 -0.38 0.40 12.16
CA ARG A 165 -1.27 1.34 12.88
C ARG A 165 -2.71 1.27 12.40
N ALA A 166 -2.94 1.16 11.10
CA ALA A 166 -4.27 1.07 10.53
C ALA A 166 -5.00 -0.24 10.93
N GLY A 167 -4.29 -1.38 10.92
CA GLY A 167 -4.83 -2.66 11.37
C GLY A 167 -5.23 -2.65 12.84
N VAL A 168 -4.36 -2.12 13.70
CA VAL A 168 -4.64 -1.93 15.13
C VAL A 168 -5.81 -0.97 15.35
N ALA A 169 -5.85 0.16 14.62
CA ALA A 169 -6.96 1.12 14.70
C ALA A 169 -8.31 0.54 14.22
N ALA A 170 -8.28 -0.47 13.35
CA ALA A 170 -9.47 -1.21 12.93
C ALA A 170 -9.91 -2.30 13.94
N ASN A 171 -9.20 -2.45 15.07
CA ASN A 171 -9.37 -3.52 16.05
C ASN A 171 -9.22 -4.93 15.45
N ILE A 172 -8.39 -5.09 14.42
CA ILE A 172 -8.07 -6.36 13.79
C ILE A 172 -6.75 -6.88 14.38
N PHE A 173 -6.67 -8.18 14.64
CA PHE A 173 -5.41 -8.80 15.05
C PHE A 173 -4.35 -8.56 13.96
N THR A 174 -3.26 -7.89 14.31
CA THR A 174 -2.26 -7.41 13.36
C THR A 174 -0.90 -8.02 13.65
N VAL A 175 -0.35 -8.71 12.66
CA VAL A 175 0.99 -9.29 12.67
C VAL A 175 1.91 -8.33 11.91
N ALA A 176 2.90 -7.78 12.60
CA ALA A 176 3.98 -7.00 11.99
C ALA A 176 5.14 -7.93 11.61
N ILE A 177 5.65 -7.81 10.36
CA ILE A 177 6.73 -8.62 9.83
C ILE A 177 7.89 -7.74 9.35
#